data_ae8a06344543b32f0883ff436e25dd18
#
_entry.id   ae8a06344543b32f0883ff436e25dd18
#
_cell.length_a   1.000
_cell.length_b   1.000
_cell.length_c   1.000
_cell.angle_alpha   90.00
_cell.angle_beta   90.00
_cell.angle_gamma   90.00
#
_symmetry.space_group_name_H-M   'P 1'
#
loop_
_entity.id
_entity.type
_entity.pdbx_description
1 polymer ?
#
loop_
_entity_poly.entity_id
_entity_poly.type
_entity_poly.pdbx_seq_one_letter_code
_entity_poly.pdbx_strand_id
1 'polypeptide(L)'
;CSSTAGYSSTTGAKCDGSSTGSTGGALQGSVGTLDYALTSGYSNEEVGEDENDVKVAGLELDLEDSDSDVEITAVKLNFDVGTAGNDFEDYADEVSVWLGSEEVARVDGDTFNDDNNFEKTISLSGAIVRMGDKDDLYVAVSGVSNLDTADISDTWTVDFVSVRFEDGEGVVTTEDPTEAAVTFSFESFATSTDVELKVSEGDEDINDAHVLNVDATDDTDNVEVLSFNLEAEGDSDLLID
;
A
#
# COMPACT_ATOMS: atom_id res chain seq x y z
N CYS A 1 8.61 10.99 -26.04
CA CYS A 1 7.48 10.05 -26.03
C CYS A 1 6.85 9.96 -27.40
N SER A 2 6.56 8.75 -27.87
CA SER A 2 5.87 8.51 -29.15
C SER A 2 4.34 8.30 -28.97
N SER A 3 3.87 8.27 -27.76
CA SER A 3 2.44 8.18 -27.40
C SER A 3 2.18 8.99 -26.13
N THR A 4 0.92 9.38 -25.93
CA THR A 4 0.47 10.11 -24.72
C THR A 4 0.15 9.19 -23.54
N ALA A 5 0.36 7.87 -23.68
CA ALA A 5 0.16 6.91 -22.62
C ALA A 5 1.45 6.11 -22.41
N GLY A 6 1.84 5.93 -21.17
CA GLY A 6 3.01 5.17 -20.76
C GLY A 6 4.23 6.03 -20.38
N TYR A 7 5.35 5.38 -20.18
CA TYR A 7 6.60 5.99 -19.75
C TYR A 7 7.63 6.08 -20.88
N SER A 8 8.51 7.07 -20.84
CA SER A 8 9.65 7.19 -21.75
C SER A 8 10.66 6.06 -21.47
N SER A 9 10.94 5.24 -22.46
CA SER A 9 11.96 4.18 -22.35
C SER A 9 13.39 4.72 -22.18
N THR A 10 13.59 6.02 -22.35
CA THR A 10 14.91 6.67 -22.27
C THR A 10 15.12 7.43 -20.96
N THR A 11 14.05 7.98 -20.38
CA THR A 11 14.12 8.85 -19.20
C THR A 11 13.25 8.37 -18.05
N GLY A 12 12.42 7.33 -18.23
CA GLY A 12 11.45 6.87 -17.24
C GLY A 12 10.29 7.85 -16.98
N ALA A 13 10.27 9.00 -17.62
CA ALA A 13 9.24 10.01 -17.39
C ALA A 13 7.90 9.62 -18.02
N LYS A 14 6.80 9.91 -17.33
CA LYS A 14 5.44 9.70 -17.81
C LYS A 14 5.13 10.55 -19.04
N CYS A 15 4.47 9.98 -20.03
CA CYS A 15 4.28 10.58 -21.35
C CYS A 15 2.97 11.39 -21.52
N ASP A 16 2.17 11.55 -20.48
CA ASP A 16 0.83 12.14 -20.55
C ASP A 16 0.79 13.68 -20.58
N GLY A 17 1.92 14.35 -20.45
CA GLY A 17 2.00 15.81 -20.45
C GLY A 17 1.27 16.47 -19.26
N SER A 18 0.75 15.69 -18.33
CA SER A 18 0.11 16.14 -17.10
C SER A 18 1.15 16.14 -15.99
N SER A 19 1.85 17.23 -15.83
CA SER A 19 2.74 17.47 -14.69
C SER A 19 1.91 17.87 -13.45
N THR A 20 1.07 16.96 -12.98
CA THR A 20 0.48 17.01 -11.65
C THR A 20 0.75 15.66 -10.97
N GLY A 21 1.97 15.37 -10.79
CA GLY A 21 2.50 14.29 -10.00
C GLY A 21 3.88 14.70 -9.59
N SER A 22 4.22 14.46 -8.38
CA SER A 22 5.52 14.63 -7.75
C SER A 22 6.56 15.24 -8.68
N THR A 23 6.78 16.53 -8.56
CA THR A 23 7.95 17.18 -9.13
C THR A 23 9.17 16.47 -8.53
N GLY A 24 9.75 15.54 -9.27
CA GLY A 24 11.09 15.05 -9.04
C GLY A 24 12.06 16.24 -9.18
N GLY A 25 11.98 17.18 -8.24
CA GLY A 25 13.02 18.16 -8.04
C GLY A 25 14.26 17.38 -7.65
N ALA A 26 15.43 17.83 -8.11
CA ALA A 26 16.69 17.25 -7.70
C ALA A 26 16.68 17.04 -6.17
N LEU A 27 17.17 15.89 -5.74
CA LEU A 27 17.33 15.59 -4.32
C LEU A 27 18.18 16.70 -3.68
N GLN A 28 17.84 17.09 -2.47
CA GLN A 28 18.50 18.16 -1.74
C GLN A 28 19.25 17.54 -0.55
N GLY A 29 20.31 18.19 -0.10
CA GLY A 29 21.02 17.80 1.11
C GLY A 29 22.38 17.20 0.85
N SER A 30 22.90 16.48 1.84
CA SER A 30 24.21 15.83 1.85
C SER A 30 24.08 14.30 1.85
N VAL A 31 24.90 13.60 2.62
CA VAL A 31 24.75 12.14 2.80
C VAL A 31 23.50 11.85 3.61
N GLY A 32 22.61 11.04 3.05
CA GLY A 32 21.36 10.62 3.68
C GLY A 32 21.51 9.41 4.59
N THR A 33 20.79 9.43 5.69
CA THR A 33 20.56 8.26 6.56
C THR A 33 19.08 7.97 6.58
N LEU A 34 18.69 6.70 6.65
CA LEU A 34 17.33 6.26 6.66
C LEU A 34 17.12 5.27 7.81
N ASP A 35 16.18 5.58 8.69
CA ASP A 35 15.74 4.67 9.74
C ASP A 35 14.45 3.97 9.32
N TYR A 36 14.23 2.76 9.83
CA TYR A 36 13.13 1.90 9.44
C TYR A 36 12.32 1.42 10.63
N ALA A 37 11.01 1.31 10.44
CA ALA A 37 10.11 0.62 11.35
C ALA A 37 8.95 -0.03 10.58
N LEU A 38 8.41 -1.17 11.05
CA LEU A 38 7.18 -1.69 10.45
C LEU A 38 6.00 -0.77 10.76
N THR A 39 5.24 -0.45 9.72
CA THR A 39 3.98 0.27 9.87
C THR A 39 2.98 -0.64 10.60
N SER A 40 2.35 -0.12 11.64
CA SER A 40 1.35 -0.86 12.41
C SER A 40 0.04 -1.01 11.63
N GLY A 41 -0.66 -2.12 11.83
CA GLY A 41 -1.99 -2.33 11.27
C GLY A 41 -2.08 -3.34 10.13
N TYR A 42 -0.96 -3.78 9.57
CA TYR A 42 -0.89 -4.72 8.44
C TYR A 42 -0.51 -6.14 8.85
N SER A 43 -0.90 -6.57 10.03
CA SER A 43 -0.60 -7.91 10.55
C SER A 43 -1.83 -8.81 10.37
N ASN A 44 -1.68 -9.91 9.64
CA ASN A 44 -2.73 -10.86 9.29
C ASN A 44 -3.84 -10.25 8.41
N GLU A 45 -3.46 -9.46 7.43
CA GLU A 45 -4.38 -8.99 6.38
C GLU A 45 -4.88 -10.18 5.55
N GLU A 46 -6.09 -10.06 5.05
CA GLU A 46 -6.73 -11.05 4.19
C GLU A 46 -6.83 -10.48 2.78
N VAL A 47 -6.33 -11.22 1.79
CA VAL A 47 -6.43 -10.88 0.37
C VAL A 47 -7.53 -11.72 -0.25
N GLY A 48 -8.59 -11.08 -0.71
CA GLY A 48 -9.72 -11.76 -1.32
C GLY A 48 -9.50 -12.12 -2.78
N GLU A 49 -10.29 -13.08 -3.28
CA GLU A 49 -10.41 -13.34 -4.72
C GLU A 49 -10.80 -12.06 -5.46
N ASP A 50 -10.13 -11.79 -6.59
CA ASP A 50 -10.40 -10.64 -7.47
C ASP A 50 -10.22 -9.27 -6.79
N GLU A 51 -9.70 -9.24 -5.56
CA GLU A 51 -9.41 -8.02 -4.83
C GLU A 51 -8.09 -7.44 -5.30
N ASN A 52 -8.04 -6.11 -5.49
CA ASN A 52 -6.88 -5.44 -6.02
C ASN A 52 -6.19 -4.58 -4.96
N ASP A 53 -4.85 -4.63 -4.97
CA ASP A 53 -4.00 -3.72 -4.20
C ASP A 53 -4.24 -3.73 -2.68
N VAL A 54 -4.51 -4.91 -2.12
CA VAL A 54 -4.62 -5.09 -0.66
C VAL A 54 -3.25 -4.89 -0.03
N LYS A 55 -3.10 -3.89 0.81
CA LYS A 55 -1.85 -3.60 1.52
C LYS A 55 -1.61 -4.67 2.60
N VAL A 56 -0.60 -5.50 2.41
CA VAL A 56 -0.27 -6.62 3.32
C VAL A 56 0.89 -6.32 4.25
N ALA A 57 1.71 -5.33 3.92
CA ALA A 57 2.82 -4.89 4.77
C ALA A 57 3.18 -3.43 4.51
N GLY A 58 3.72 -2.76 5.51
CA GLY A 58 4.24 -1.41 5.39
C GLY A 58 5.56 -1.24 6.14
N LEU A 59 6.45 -0.46 5.58
CA LEU A 59 7.73 -0.08 6.15
C LEU A 59 7.79 1.45 6.25
N GLU A 60 7.76 2.00 7.47
CA GLU A 60 8.00 3.42 7.70
C GLU A 60 9.45 3.74 7.33
N LEU A 61 9.63 4.76 6.52
CA LEU A 61 10.90 5.35 6.11
C LEU A 61 11.05 6.69 6.83
N ASP A 62 11.95 6.75 7.79
CA ASP A 62 12.12 7.91 8.67
C ASP A 62 13.38 8.70 8.30
N LEU A 63 13.16 9.95 7.84
CA LEU A 63 14.21 10.93 7.55
C LEU A 63 14.17 12.15 8.48
N GLU A 64 13.49 12.07 9.65
CA GLU A 64 13.37 13.22 10.57
C GLU A 64 14.74 13.76 11.01
N ASP A 65 15.72 12.87 11.20
CA ASP A 65 17.08 13.20 11.60
C ASP A 65 18.08 13.19 10.41
N SER A 66 17.59 13.05 9.16
CA SER A 66 18.43 13.04 7.95
C SER A 66 18.73 14.46 7.46
N ASP A 67 19.96 14.66 7.00
CA ASP A 67 20.40 15.90 6.34
C ASP A 67 20.20 15.88 4.81
N SER A 68 19.43 14.91 4.29
CA SER A 68 19.24 14.70 2.85
C SER A 68 17.85 14.18 2.52
N ASP A 69 17.35 14.60 1.35
CA ASP A 69 16.29 13.87 0.64
C ASP A 69 16.82 12.50 0.21
N VAL A 70 15.93 11.54 0.07
CA VAL A 70 16.24 10.18 -0.36
C VAL A 70 15.26 9.74 -1.44
N GLU A 71 15.76 9.19 -2.54
CA GLU A 71 14.94 8.47 -3.53
C GLU A 71 15.14 6.97 -3.35
N ILE A 72 14.08 6.25 -3.02
CA ILE A 72 14.09 4.80 -2.96
C ILE A 72 14.08 4.27 -4.39
N THR A 73 15.17 3.66 -4.81
CA THR A 73 15.36 3.20 -6.20
C THR A 73 15.00 1.74 -6.41
N ALA A 74 15.04 0.94 -5.34
CA ALA A 74 14.59 -0.44 -5.38
C ALA A 74 14.27 -0.97 -3.98
N VAL A 75 13.36 -1.91 -3.90
CA VAL A 75 13.12 -2.76 -2.74
C VAL A 75 13.30 -4.22 -3.12
N LYS A 76 13.89 -5.01 -2.24
CA LYS A 76 13.98 -6.45 -2.39
C LYS A 76 13.02 -7.10 -1.40
N LEU A 77 12.04 -7.81 -1.93
CA LEU A 77 11.03 -8.52 -1.17
C LEU A 77 11.29 -10.02 -1.23
N ASN A 78 10.94 -10.71 -0.17
CA ASN A 78 10.82 -12.16 -0.13
C ASN A 78 9.42 -12.52 0.37
N PHE A 79 8.73 -13.37 -0.40
CA PHE A 79 7.49 -14.00 0.06
C PHE A 79 7.85 -15.42 0.51
N ASP A 80 7.60 -15.76 1.77
CA ASP A 80 7.86 -17.10 2.29
C ASP A 80 6.55 -17.83 2.56
N VAL A 81 6.58 -19.12 2.25
CA VAL A 81 5.43 -20.01 2.39
C VAL A 81 5.14 -20.23 3.86
N GLY A 82 3.96 -19.83 4.30
CA GLY A 82 3.45 -20.13 5.63
C GLY A 82 2.79 -21.51 5.67
N THR A 83 1.50 -21.59 5.37
CA THR A 83 0.75 -22.86 5.25
C THR A 83 0.48 -23.23 3.80
N ALA A 84 0.75 -22.34 2.85
CA ALA A 84 0.50 -22.53 1.42
C ALA A 84 1.20 -23.80 0.88
N GLY A 85 0.55 -24.46 -0.05
CA GLY A 85 1.05 -25.70 -0.66
C GLY A 85 1.42 -25.57 -2.14
N ASN A 86 1.12 -24.41 -2.76
CA ASN A 86 1.29 -24.10 -4.17
C ASN A 86 2.24 -22.93 -4.37
N ASP A 87 2.48 -22.57 -5.62
CA ASP A 87 3.30 -21.41 -6.02
C ASP A 87 2.54 -20.09 -5.76
N PHE A 88 3.27 -19.00 -5.58
CA PHE A 88 2.68 -17.69 -5.26
C PHE A 88 1.73 -17.19 -6.36
N GLU A 89 1.98 -17.54 -7.62
CA GLU A 89 1.14 -17.20 -8.77
C GLU A 89 -0.25 -17.86 -8.73
N ASP A 90 -0.42 -18.93 -7.95
CA ASP A 90 -1.73 -19.57 -7.76
C ASP A 90 -2.63 -18.77 -6.81
N TYR A 91 -2.05 -17.82 -6.06
CA TYR A 91 -2.74 -16.96 -5.08
C TYR A 91 -2.81 -15.50 -5.53
N ALA A 92 -1.74 -14.99 -6.14
CA ALA A 92 -1.57 -13.57 -6.43
C ALA A 92 -1.33 -13.31 -7.92
N ASP A 93 -2.15 -12.47 -8.53
CA ASP A 93 -1.95 -11.97 -9.90
C ASP A 93 -0.82 -10.94 -9.96
N GLU A 94 -0.79 -9.99 -9.03
CA GLU A 94 0.15 -8.88 -9.05
C GLU A 94 0.63 -8.50 -7.64
N VAL A 95 1.84 -7.95 -7.59
CA VAL A 95 2.39 -7.28 -6.42
C VAL A 95 2.71 -5.85 -6.78
N SER A 96 2.17 -4.90 -6.04
CA SER A 96 2.41 -3.48 -6.20
C SER A 96 3.13 -2.88 -4.99
N VAL A 97 3.93 -1.84 -5.25
CA VAL A 97 4.65 -1.10 -4.21
C VAL A 97 4.19 0.35 -4.26
N TRP A 98 3.89 0.90 -3.09
CA TRP A 98 3.33 2.23 -2.92
C TRP A 98 4.17 3.05 -1.96
N LEU A 99 4.40 4.32 -2.24
CA LEU A 99 4.89 5.28 -1.27
C LEU A 99 3.72 6.19 -0.87
N GLY A 100 3.29 6.09 0.38
CA GLY A 100 2.06 6.72 0.83
C GLY A 100 0.84 6.27 0.02
N SER A 101 0.32 7.16 -0.82
CA SER A 101 -0.82 6.89 -1.72
C SER A 101 -0.43 6.78 -3.20
N GLU A 102 0.85 6.86 -3.54
CA GLU A 102 1.34 6.81 -4.93
C GLU A 102 1.94 5.45 -5.25
N GLU A 103 1.44 4.79 -6.30
CA GLU A 103 2.04 3.55 -6.81
C GLU A 103 3.39 3.86 -7.46
N VAL A 104 4.45 3.22 -6.97
CA VAL A 104 5.83 3.43 -7.44
C VAL A 104 6.39 2.24 -8.22
N ALA A 105 5.75 1.08 -8.13
CA ALA A 105 6.08 -0.11 -8.94
C ALA A 105 4.94 -1.14 -8.91
N ARG A 106 4.90 -1.99 -9.96
CA ARG A 106 4.03 -3.15 -10.06
C ARG A 106 4.74 -4.25 -10.84
N VAL A 107 4.56 -5.50 -10.42
CA VAL A 107 5.10 -6.70 -11.07
C VAL A 107 4.05 -7.81 -11.03
N ASP A 108 4.11 -8.72 -11.99
CA ASP A 108 3.26 -9.91 -12.00
C ASP A 108 3.62 -10.84 -10.83
N GLY A 109 2.64 -11.55 -10.26
CA GLY A 109 2.81 -12.49 -9.14
C GLY A 109 3.79 -13.62 -9.47
N ASP A 110 3.81 -14.11 -10.74
CA ASP A 110 4.70 -15.14 -11.24
C ASP A 110 6.20 -14.79 -11.17
N THR A 111 6.53 -13.52 -10.96
CA THR A 111 7.91 -13.08 -10.73
C THR A 111 8.48 -13.56 -9.41
N PHE A 112 7.63 -13.99 -8.47
CA PHE A 112 8.01 -14.61 -7.20
C PHE A 112 7.71 -16.12 -7.30
N ASN A 113 8.73 -16.91 -7.51
CA ASN A 113 8.61 -18.34 -7.78
C ASN A 113 9.72 -19.15 -7.10
N ASP A 114 9.64 -20.47 -7.16
CA ASP A 114 10.58 -21.39 -6.53
C ASP A 114 12.00 -21.30 -7.12
N ASP A 115 12.16 -20.92 -8.38
CA ASP A 115 13.47 -20.74 -9.04
C ASP A 115 14.28 -19.62 -8.39
N ASN A 116 13.61 -18.59 -7.84
CA ASN A 116 14.24 -17.47 -7.13
C ASN A 116 14.00 -17.49 -5.61
N ASN A 117 13.49 -18.60 -5.06
CA ASN A 117 13.07 -18.74 -3.66
C ASN A 117 12.07 -17.63 -3.24
N PHE A 118 11.15 -17.29 -4.11
CA PHE A 118 10.14 -16.24 -3.93
C PHE A 118 10.74 -14.87 -3.57
N GLU A 119 11.97 -14.61 -4.02
CA GLU A 119 12.71 -13.38 -3.72
C GLU A 119 12.93 -12.56 -4.97
N LYS A 120 12.56 -11.26 -4.93
CA LYS A 120 12.68 -10.36 -6.08
C LYS A 120 13.10 -8.97 -5.67
N THR A 121 14.02 -8.39 -6.46
CA THR A 121 14.30 -6.95 -6.41
C THR A 121 13.40 -6.23 -7.40
N ILE A 122 12.57 -5.32 -6.90
CA ILE A 122 11.66 -4.46 -7.65
C ILE A 122 12.29 -3.08 -7.75
N SER A 123 12.42 -2.54 -8.97
CA SER A 123 12.87 -1.16 -9.18
C SER A 123 11.70 -0.21 -9.00
N LEU A 124 11.91 0.84 -8.19
CA LEU A 124 10.90 1.86 -7.92
C LEU A 124 11.17 3.11 -8.78
N SER A 125 10.14 3.90 -8.99
CA SER A 125 10.23 5.14 -9.76
C SER A 125 9.47 6.26 -9.08
N GLY A 126 10.17 7.34 -8.73
CA GLY A 126 9.58 8.52 -8.10
C GLY A 126 9.30 8.36 -6.60
N ALA A 127 9.84 7.34 -5.96
CA ALA A 127 9.67 7.11 -4.53
C ALA A 127 10.63 8.01 -3.72
N ILE A 128 10.25 9.27 -3.52
CA ILE A 128 11.09 10.27 -2.86
C ILE A 128 10.50 10.63 -1.50
N VAL A 129 11.32 10.45 -0.45
CA VAL A 129 11.05 10.95 0.90
C VAL A 129 11.93 12.17 1.14
N ARG A 130 11.37 13.25 1.66
CA ARG A 130 12.09 14.50 1.91
C ARG A 130 12.74 14.51 3.28
N MET A 131 13.89 15.19 3.39
CA MET A 131 14.58 15.38 4.67
C MET A 131 13.64 16.03 5.70
N GLY A 132 13.64 15.50 6.91
CA GLY A 132 12.78 15.94 7.99
C GLY A 132 11.37 15.37 7.98
N ASP A 133 11.02 14.54 6.99
CA ASP A 133 9.73 13.89 6.86
C ASP A 133 9.83 12.37 7.10
N LYS A 134 8.67 11.74 7.24
CA LYS A 134 8.47 10.29 7.20
C LYS A 134 7.48 9.96 6.11
N ASP A 135 7.59 8.78 5.55
CA ASP A 135 6.61 8.23 4.64
C ASP A 135 6.59 6.70 4.76
N ASP A 136 5.51 6.07 4.35
CA ASP A 136 5.36 4.62 4.43
C ASP A 136 5.49 3.99 3.03
N LEU A 137 6.37 2.99 2.93
CA LEU A 137 6.49 2.13 1.76
C LEU A 137 5.62 0.89 1.98
N TYR A 138 4.53 0.77 1.23
CA TYR A 138 3.60 -0.35 1.33
C TYR A 138 3.86 -1.38 0.24
N VAL A 139 3.68 -2.64 0.62
CA VAL A 139 3.53 -3.76 -0.30
C VAL A 139 2.06 -4.14 -0.33
N ALA A 140 1.49 -4.18 -1.53
CA ALA A 140 0.13 -4.61 -1.75
C ALA A 140 0.09 -5.80 -2.72
N VAL A 141 -0.90 -6.66 -2.55
CA VAL A 141 -1.10 -7.87 -3.33
C VAL A 141 -2.50 -7.84 -3.94
N SER A 142 -2.61 -8.24 -5.20
CA SER A 142 -3.88 -8.47 -5.86
C SER A 142 -4.15 -9.98 -5.95
N GLY A 143 -5.29 -10.43 -5.43
CA GLY A 143 -5.67 -11.83 -5.44
C GLY A 143 -6.09 -12.33 -6.82
N VAL A 144 -5.85 -13.62 -7.10
CA VAL A 144 -6.35 -14.26 -8.32
C VAL A 144 -7.88 -14.25 -8.35
N SER A 145 -8.46 -14.26 -9.55
CA SER A 145 -9.91 -14.23 -9.74
C SER A 145 -10.62 -15.55 -9.46
N ASN A 146 -9.88 -16.61 -9.16
CA ASN A 146 -10.44 -17.93 -8.86
C ASN A 146 -9.44 -18.73 -8.01
N LEU A 147 -9.50 -18.52 -6.72
CA LEU A 147 -8.68 -19.23 -5.75
C LEU A 147 -9.17 -20.68 -5.61
N ASP A 148 -8.27 -21.66 -5.62
CA ASP A 148 -8.67 -23.04 -5.38
C ASP A 148 -9.17 -23.20 -3.94
N THR A 149 -10.24 -23.95 -3.78
CA THR A 149 -10.85 -24.19 -2.45
C THR A 149 -9.88 -24.81 -1.43
N ALA A 150 -8.82 -25.47 -1.91
CA ALA A 150 -7.78 -26.03 -1.06
C ALA A 150 -6.80 -24.97 -0.51
N ASP A 151 -6.74 -23.82 -1.15
CA ASP A 151 -5.79 -22.75 -0.87
C ASP A 151 -6.41 -21.61 -0.02
N ILE A 152 -7.74 -21.72 0.25
CA ILE A 152 -8.44 -20.78 1.12
C ILE A 152 -7.86 -20.84 2.54
N SER A 153 -7.63 -19.67 3.13
CA SER A 153 -6.99 -19.48 4.45
C SER A 153 -5.53 -19.90 4.52
N ASP A 154 -4.89 -20.16 3.38
CA ASP A 154 -3.46 -20.36 3.34
C ASP A 154 -2.72 -19.05 3.63
N THR A 155 -1.62 -19.17 4.35
CA THR A 155 -0.84 -18.01 4.79
C THR A 155 0.48 -17.90 4.07
N TRP A 156 0.85 -16.67 3.82
CA TRP A 156 2.16 -16.25 3.31
C TRP A 156 2.78 -15.23 4.26
N THR A 157 4.07 -15.05 4.19
CA THR A 157 4.75 -13.93 4.84
C THR A 157 5.49 -13.09 3.81
N VAL A 158 5.56 -11.79 4.04
CA VAL A 158 6.37 -10.87 3.24
C VAL A 158 7.44 -10.23 4.11
N ASP A 159 8.67 -10.19 3.59
CA ASP A 159 9.85 -9.62 4.25
C ASP A 159 10.50 -8.56 3.36
N PHE A 160 10.89 -7.43 3.95
CA PHE A 160 11.70 -6.39 3.32
C PHE A 160 13.19 -6.73 3.46
N VAL A 161 13.70 -7.54 2.54
CA VAL A 161 15.09 -8.05 2.58
C VAL A 161 16.12 -6.93 2.43
N SER A 162 15.86 -5.96 1.57
CA SER A 162 16.70 -4.75 1.47
C SER A 162 15.99 -3.59 0.78
N VAL A 163 16.41 -2.39 1.15
CA VAL A 163 16.01 -1.12 0.52
C VAL A 163 17.25 -0.49 -0.11
N ARG A 164 17.15 -0.07 -1.36
CA ARG A 164 18.21 0.65 -2.05
C ARG A 164 17.75 2.06 -2.36
N PHE A 165 18.53 3.05 -1.94
CA PHE A 165 18.22 4.45 -2.11
C PHE A 165 19.40 5.26 -2.62
N GLU A 166 19.12 6.43 -3.19
CA GLU A 166 20.07 7.46 -3.59
C GLU A 166 19.80 8.73 -2.79
N ASP A 167 20.85 9.35 -2.27
CA ASP A 167 20.78 10.59 -1.50
C ASP A 167 21.02 11.85 -2.34
N GLY A 168 21.00 13.04 -1.70
CA GLY A 168 21.17 14.33 -2.35
C GLY A 168 22.56 14.56 -2.97
N GLU A 169 23.59 13.79 -2.58
CA GLU A 169 24.92 13.79 -3.20
C GLU A 169 25.05 12.78 -4.35
N GLY A 170 24.01 11.98 -4.61
CA GLY A 170 24.00 10.92 -5.60
C GLY A 170 24.71 9.64 -5.13
N VAL A 171 24.86 9.46 -3.82
CA VAL A 171 25.41 8.23 -3.25
C VAL A 171 24.31 7.18 -3.15
N VAL A 172 24.58 6.02 -3.74
CA VAL A 172 23.64 4.89 -3.69
C VAL A 172 24.02 3.96 -2.55
N THR A 173 23.08 3.73 -1.64
CA THR A 173 23.23 2.84 -0.49
C THR A 173 22.21 1.71 -0.59
N THR A 174 22.55 0.53 -0.07
CA THR A 174 21.62 -0.60 0.10
C THR A 174 21.72 -1.05 1.54
N GLU A 175 20.58 -1.09 2.22
CA GLU A 175 20.47 -1.45 3.63
C GLU A 175 19.44 -2.55 3.82
N ASP A 176 19.60 -3.31 4.89
CA ASP A 176 18.66 -4.31 5.38
C ASP A 176 17.88 -3.66 6.54
N PRO A 177 16.54 -3.49 6.42
CA PRO A 177 15.74 -2.89 7.48
C PRO A 177 15.74 -3.67 8.79
N THR A 178 16.11 -4.98 8.75
CA THR A 178 16.15 -5.89 9.92
C THR A 178 14.80 -6.05 10.63
N GLU A 179 13.71 -5.69 9.97
CA GLU A 179 12.36 -5.84 10.49
C GLU A 179 11.86 -7.29 10.36
N ALA A 180 10.84 -7.63 11.13
CA ALA A 180 10.25 -8.97 11.06
C ALA A 180 9.33 -9.11 9.85
N ALA A 181 9.29 -10.31 9.25
CA ALA A 181 8.33 -10.63 8.20
C ALA A 181 6.88 -10.49 8.70
N VAL A 182 6.00 -10.04 7.81
CA VAL A 182 4.57 -9.82 8.09
C VAL A 182 3.76 -10.94 7.47
N THR A 183 2.83 -11.52 8.22
CA THR A 183 1.95 -12.61 7.77
C THR A 183 0.65 -12.05 7.21
N PHE A 184 0.19 -12.64 6.11
CA PHE A 184 -1.13 -12.40 5.52
C PHE A 184 -1.71 -13.73 4.99
N SER A 185 -2.99 -13.75 4.63
CA SER A 185 -3.66 -14.93 4.10
C SER A 185 -4.44 -14.62 2.83
N PHE A 186 -4.83 -15.67 2.11
CA PHE A 186 -5.74 -15.54 0.97
C PHE A 186 -7.10 -16.14 1.31
N GLU A 187 -8.16 -15.44 0.93
CA GLU A 187 -9.54 -15.83 1.24
C GLU A 187 -10.41 -15.79 0.00
N SER A 188 -11.41 -16.69 -0.03
CA SER A 188 -12.43 -16.68 -1.09
C SER A 188 -13.67 -15.94 -0.62
N PHE A 189 -14.11 -14.94 -1.34
CA PHE A 189 -15.38 -14.24 -1.08
C PHE A 189 -16.63 -15.11 -1.33
N ALA A 190 -16.47 -16.30 -1.91
CA ALA A 190 -17.59 -17.24 -2.09
C ALA A 190 -18.15 -17.82 -0.76
N THR A 191 -17.43 -17.67 0.33
CA THR A 191 -17.92 -17.97 1.66
C THR A 191 -18.46 -16.69 2.30
N SER A 192 -19.75 -16.60 2.47
CA SER A 192 -20.58 -15.45 2.90
C SER A 192 -20.21 -14.80 4.25
N THR A 193 -18.98 -14.87 4.68
CA THR A 193 -18.46 -14.23 5.89
C THR A 193 -17.65 -12.98 5.59
N ASP A 194 -17.30 -12.71 4.32
CA ASP A 194 -16.34 -11.66 3.95
C ASP A 194 -17.05 -10.41 3.42
N VAL A 195 -18.07 -9.95 4.11
CA VAL A 195 -18.63 -8.63 3.90
C VAL A 195 -18.18 -7.75 5.04
N GLU A 196 -17.29 -6.82 4.73
CA GLU A 196 -16.88 -5.79 5.67
C GLU A 196 -17.76 -4.55 5.51
N LEU A 197 -18.27 -4.03 6.62
CA LEU A 197 -18.90 -2.72 6.67
C LEU A 197 -17.90 -1.70 7.20
N LYS A 198 -17.31 -0.93 6.31
CA LYS A 198 -16.48 0.21 6.69
C LYS A 198 -17.35 1.40 7.07
N VAL A 199 -17.05 1.96 8.22
CA VAL A 199 -17.69 3.17 8.72
C VAL A 199 -16.62 4.26 8.78
N SER A 200 -16.79 5.29 7.98
CA SER A 200 -15.89 6.45 7.97
C SER A 200 -16.63 7.74 8.32
N GLU A 201 -15.90 8.78 8.67
CA GLU A 201 -16.44 10.09 8.93
C GLU A 201 -17.17 10.62 7.69
N GLY A 202 -18.36 11.19 7.90
CA GLY A 202 -19.12 11.83 6.81
C GLY A 202 -18.47 13.13 6.35
N ASP A 203 -18.75 13.52 5.11
CA ASP A 203 -18.18 14.72 4.46
C ASP A 203 -18.70 16.05 5.05
N GLU A 204 -19.58 15.98 6.06
CA GLU A 204 -20.21 17.14 6.68
C GLU A 204 -19.46 17.56 7.95
N ASP A 205 -19.20 18.86 8.10
CA ASP A 205 -18.59 19.46 9.32
C ASP A 205 -19.39 19.25 10.62
N ILE A 206 -20.52 18.54 10.52
CA ILE A 206 -21.45 18.30 11.64
C ILE A 206 -20.83 17.39 12.73
N ASN A 207 -19.81 16.60 12.37
CA ASN A 207 -19.12 15.72 13.31
C ASN A 207 -18.21 16.49 14.28
N ASP A 208 -17.87 17.72 13.93
CA ASP A 208 -17.17 18.62 14.83
C ASP A 208 -18.12 19.15 15.93
N ALA A 209 -17.54 19.57 17.05
CA ALA A 209 -18.31 20.13 18.15
C ALA A 209 -19.07 21.39 17.69
N HIS A 210 -20.39 21.30 17.61
CA HIS A 210 -21.25 22.40 17.20
C HIS A 210 -22.34 22.71 18.23
N VAL A 211 -22.95 23.88 18.11
CA VAL A 211 -23.99 24.35 19.00
C VAL A 211 -25.35 24.25 18.32
N LEU A 212 -26.23 23.43 18.87
CA LEU A 212 -27.60 23.35 18.41
C LEU A 212 -28.44 24.48 18.99
N ASN A 213 -29.07 25.26 18.15
CA ASN A 213 -30.06 26.25 18.57
C ASN A 213 -31.42 25.56 18.72
N VAL A 214 -31.84 25.40 19.96
CA VAL A 214 -33.16 24.84 20.31
C VAL A 214 -34.12 25.97 20.57
N ASP A 215 -35.30 25.96 19.91
CA ASP A 215 -36.36 26.92 20.24
C ASP A 215 -36.95 26.62 21.63
N ALA A 216 -37.14 27.65 22.43
CA ALA A 216 -37.63 27.50 23.81
C ALA A 216 -39.17 27.34 23.89
N THR A 217 -39.86 27.54 22.77
CA THR A 217 -41.33 27.57 22.71
C THR A 217 -41.94 26.58 21.72
N ASP A 218 -41.18 26.19 20.71
CA ASP A 218 -41.60 25.27 19.70
C ASP A 218 -40.64 24.05 19.61
N ASP A 219 -41.13 22.90 19.11
CA ASP A 219 -40.31 21.71 18.90
C ASP A 219 -39.26 21.97 17.82
N THR A 220 -38.04 21.53 18.06
CA THR A 220 -36.94 21.58 17.06
C THR A 220 -36.78 20.22 16.47
N ASP A 221 -37.33 20.03 15.26
CA ASP A 221 -37.33 18.76 14.52
C ASP A 221 -36.17 18.66 13.51
N ASN A 222 -35.79 17.43 13.18
CA ASN A 222 -34.84 17.08 12.11
C ASN A 222 -33.47 17.77 12.23
N VAL A 223 -32.93 17.79 13.43
CA VAL A 223 -31.56 18.29 13.65
C VAL A 223 -30.57 17.17 13.36
N GLU A 224 -29.71 17.36 12.37
CA GLU A 224 -28.60 16.47 12.12
C GLU A 224 -27.57 16.61 13.23
N VAL A 225 -27.15 15.50 13.82
CA VAL A 225 -26.21 15.48 14.95
C VAL A 225 -24.98 14.63 14.67
N LEU A 226 -25.01 13.82 13.62
CA LEU A 226 -23.93 12.94 13.21
C LEU A 226 -24.08 12.62 11.72
N SER A 227 -22.98 12.64 10.99
CA SER A 227 -22.87 12.17 9.61
C SER A 227 -21.76 11.14 9.52
N PHE A 228 -21.99 10.04 8.84
CA PHE A 228 -20.98 9.02 8.58
C PHE A 228 -21.26 8.35 7.23
N ASN A 229 -20.20 7.89 6.59
CA ASN A 229 -20.26 7.10 5.38
C ASN A 229 -20.24 5.62 5.75
N LEU A 230 -21.07 4.83 5.07
CA LEU A 230 -21.07 3.37 5.13
C LEU A 230 -20.65 2.84 3.77
N GLU A 231 -19.62 2.05 3.74
CA GLU A 231 -19.15 1.36 2.55
C GLU A 231 -19.18 -0.15 2.83
N ALA A 232 -19.85 -0.89 1.97
CA ALA A 232 -19.82 -2.35 2.01
C ALA A 232 -18.72 -2.82 1.06
N GLU A 233 -17.75 -3.55 1.56
CA GLU A 233 -16.72 -4.24 0.78
C GLU A 233 -17.04 -5.73 0.76
N GLY A 234 -16.80 -6.40 -0.38
CA GLY A 234 -17.09 -7.80 -0.61
C GLY A 234 -18.21 -8.03 -1.62
N ASP A 235 -18.39 -9.26 -2.03
CA ASP A 235 -19.30 -9.69 -3.12
C ASP A 235 -20.77 -9.91 -2.68
N SER A 236 -21.15 -9.51 -1.48
CA SER A 236 -22.50 -9.70 -0.95
C SER A 236 -23.17 -8.40 -0.56
N ASP A 237 -24.48 -8.31 -0.83
CA ASP A 237 -25.31 -7.19 -0.39
C ASP A 237 -25.48 -7.19 1.14
N LEU A 238 -25.34 -6.02 1.77
CA LEU A 238 -25.59 -5.80 3.19
C LEU A 238 -26.98 -5.15 3.39
N LEU A 239 -27.82 -5.78 4.19
CA LEU A 239 -29.04 -5.17 4.69
C LEU A 239 -28.79 -4.55 6.07
N ILE A 240 -28.99 -3.25 6.18
CA ILE A 240 -28.90 -2.51 7.44
C ILE A 240 -30.32 -2.27 7.94
N ASP A 241 -30.70 -2.89 9.06
CA ASP A 241 -32.00 -2.76 9.74
C ASP A 241 -31.97 -1.71 10.86
#